data_007ec18fd82ac5333316e7ac6b051ade
#
_entry.id   007ec18fd82ac5333316e7ac6b051ade
#
_cell.length_a   1.000
_cell.length_b   1.000
_cell.length_c   1.000
_cell.angle_alpha   90.00
_cell.angle_beta   90.00
_cell.angle_gamma   90.00
#
_symmetry.space_group_name_H-M   'P 1'
#
loop_
_entity.id
_entity.type
_entity.pdbx_description
1 polymer ?
#
loop_
_entity_poly.entity_id
_entity_poly.type
_entity_poly.pdbx_seq_one_letter_code
_entity_poly.pdbx_strand_id
1 'polypeptide(L)'
;MKNKKALLIVDLQNDFCPAGALGVPGADKIVPAINKYIRVFSKKKLPIIVSADWHPIKTRHFKDFGGRWPAHCIHNSRGAQFHPKLKLSKETILVYKGMDPEQDSYSVFQAEDRNGRRFSTLLKILGVDELYVGGLATDYCVKYSVKDALKSGLKVKLLADAIKGVDLKPKDSELAIKEMTGLGAKVIKFRRA
;
A
#
# COMPACT_ATOMS: atom_id res chain seq x y z
N MET A 1 1.60 25.89 10.03
CA MET A 1 0.64 24.76 10.08
C MET A 1 1.37 23.53 10.58
N LYS A 2 0.85 22.79 11.57
CA LYS A 2 1.50 21.57 12.07
C LYS A 2 1.45 20.50 10.97
N ASN A 3 2.61 19.99 10.56
CA ASN A 3 2.73 18.87 9.61
C ASN A 3 1.93 17.68 10.11
N LYS A 4 0.78 17.41 9.47
CA LYS A 4 -0.10 16.29 9.85
C LYS A 4 0.35 15.03 9.13
N LYS A 5 0.65 13.99 9.91
CA LYS A 5 1.17 12.72 9.45
C LYS A 5 0.04 11.71 9.26
N ALA A 6 0.18 10.80 8.30
CA ALA A 6 -0.66 9.62 8.19
C ALA A 6 0.19 8.38 7.93
N LEU A 7 -0.28 7.22 8.40
CA LEU A 7 0.24 5.91 8.03
C LEU A 7 -0.53 5.40 6.83
N LEU A 8 0.16 5.05 5.76
CA LEU A 8 -0.37 4.37 4.59
C LEU A 8 0.17 2.93 4.58
N ILE A 9 -0.73 1.97 4.66
CA ILE A 9 -0.43 0.54 4.53
C ILE A 9 -0.94 0.10 3.17
N VAL A 10 -0.03 -0.32 2.30
CA VAL A 10 -0.33 -0.67 0.91
C VAL A 10 -0.58 -2.18 0.82
N ASP A 11 -1.76 -2.57 0.40
CA ASP A 11 -2.17 -3.89 -0.13
C ASP A 11 -1.68 -5.10 0.67
N LEU A 12 -1.77 -5.07 2.00
CA LEU A 12 -1.36 -6.20 2.83
C LEU A 12 -2.48 -7.24 2.91
N GLN A 13 -2.79 -7.85 1.74
CA GLN A 13 -3.88 -8.78 1.50
C GLN A 13 -3.39 -10.23 1.41
N ASN A 14 -4.31 -11.21 1.57
CA ASN A 14 -3.95 -12.63 1.59
C ASN A 14 -3.31 -13.10 0.29
N ASP A 15 -3.80 -12.63 -0.88
CA ASP A 15 -3.25 -13.05 -2.18
C ASP A 15 -1.82 -12.58 -2.40
N PHE A 16 -1.37 -11.53 -1.73
CA PHE A 16 0.02 -11.07 -1.77
C PHE A 16 0.91 -11.67 -0.68
N CYS A 17 0.35 -12.50 0.21
CA CYS A 17 1.11 -13.21 1.23
C CYS A 17 1.48 -14.63 0.76
N PRO A 18 2.44 -15.31 1.41
CA PRO A 18 2.78 -16.69 1.08
C PRO A 18 1.55 -17.58 0.99
N ALA A 19 1.49 -18.44 -0.03
CA ALA A 19 0.34 -19.27 -0.42
C ALA A 19 -0.87 -18.53 -1.02
N GLY A 20 -0.81 -17.22 -1.23
CA GLY A 20 -1.79 -16.47 -2.02
C GLY A 20 -1.55 -16.57 -3.53
N ALA A 21 -2.54 -16.13 -4.32
CA ALA A 21 -2.52 -16.26 -5.79
C ALA A 21 -1.35 -15.50 -6.45
N LEU A 22 -0.87 -14.44 -5.84
CA LEU A 22 0.29 -13.63 -6.26
C LEU A 22 1.24 -13.41 -5.08
N GLY A 23 1.56 -14.49 -4.36
CA GLY A 23 2.30 -14.44 -3.11
C GLY A 23 3.72 -13.90 -3.23
N VAL A 24 4.03 -12.89 -2.44
CA VAL A 24 5.37 -12.31 -2.28
C VAL A 24 6.11 -13.09 -1.19
N PRO A 25 7.26 -13.71 -1.49
CA PRO A 25 8.01 -14.48 -0.51
C PRO A 25 8.35 -13.66 0.74
N GLY A 26 7.90 -14.11 1.91
CA GLY A 26 8.16 -13.44 3.19
C GLY A 26 7.37 -12.15 3.43
N ALA A 27 6.31 -11.89 2.67
CA ALA A 27 5.42 -10.75 2.89
C ALA A 27 4.77 -10.74 4.28
N ASP A 28 4.43 -11.91 4.81
CA ASP A 28 3.90 -12.08 6.16
C ASP A 28 4.86 -11.60 7.26
N LYS A 29 6.17 -11.61 6.99
CA LYS A 29 7.20 -11.18 7.95
C LYS A 29 7.19 -9.68 8.25
N ILE A 30 6.55 -8.85 7.38
CA ILE A 30 6.43 -7.41 7.66
C ILE A 30 5.25 -7.08 8.58
N VAL A 31 4.28 -7.97 8.76
CA VAL A 31 3.08 -7.74 9.58
C VAL A 31 3.39 -7.30 11.01
N PRO A 32 4.34 -7.92 11.73
CA PRO A 32 4.72 -7.45 13.07
C PRO A 32 5.26 -6.02 13.10
N ALA A 33 6.03 -5.60 12.08
CA ALA A 33 6.54 -4.24 11.95
C ALA A 33 5.39 -3.25 11.67
N ILE A 34 4.53 -3.56 10.70
CA ILE A 34 3.33 -2.76 10.39
C ILE A 34 2.48 -2.56 11.66
N ASN A 35 2.23 -3.61 12.44
CA ASN A 35 1.45 -3.52 13.68
C ASN A 35 2.10 -2.60 14.75
N LYS A 36 3.44 -2.47 14.75
CA LYS A 36 4.12 -1.49 15.63
C LYS A 36 3.79 -0.05 15.19
N TYR A 37 3.83 0.23 13.89
CA TYR A 37 3.46 1.54 13.35
C TYR A 37 1.98 1.85 13.58
N ILE A 38 1.08 0.89 13.34
CA ILE A 38 -0.36 1.03 13.67
C ILE A 38 -0.54 1.47 15.12
N ARG A 39 0.11 0.79 16.07
CA ARG A 39 0.02 1.11 17.50
C ARG A 39 0.47 2.55 17.80
N VAL A 40 1.58 2.99 17.18
CA VAL A 40 2.11 4.36 17.40
C VAL A 40 1.15 5.40 16.83
N PHE A 41 0.62 5.19 15.63
CA PHE A 41 -0.29 6.13 14.98
C PHE A 41 -1.64 6.18 15.71
N SER A 42 -2.19 5.03 16.11
CA SER A 42 -3.43 4.95 16.92
C SER A 42 -3.27 5.67 18.26
N LYS A 43 -2.16 5.42 19.00
CA LYS A 43 -1.90 6.10 20.27
C LYS A 43 -1.83 7.62 20.13
N LYS A 44 -1.33 8.11 18.97
CA LYS A 44 -1.23 9.54 18.65
C LYS A 44 -2.48 10.11 17.99
N LYS A 45 -3.54 9.31 17.81
CA LYS A 45 -4.77 9.66 17.09
C LYS A 45 -4.50 10.24 15.69
N LEU A 46 -3.48 9.70 15.01
CA LEU A 46 -3.13 10.06 13.65
C LEU A 46 -3.84 9.13 12.65
N PRO A 47 -4.21 9.62 11.45
CA PRO A 47 -4.87 8.82 10.43
C PRO A 47 -4.07 7.57 10.06
N ILE A 48 -4.78 6.45 9.94
CA ILE A 48 -4.29 5.19 9.38
C ILE A 48 -5.14 4.87 8.18
N ILE A 49 -4.52 4.77 7.02
CA ILE A 49 -5.16 4.48 5.73
C ILE A 49 -4.59 3.17 5.22
N VAL A 50 -5.47 2.29 4.78
CA VAL A 50 -5.07 0.99 4.22
C VAL A 50 -5.68 0.85 2.84
N SER A 51 -4.85 0.55 1.84
CA SER A 51 -5.34 0.27 0.51
C SER A 51 -5.57 -1.22 0.29
N ALA A 52 -6.46 -1.52 -0.62
CA ALA A 52 -6.70 -2.87 -1.11
C ALA A 52 -6.83 -2.85 -2.63
N ASP A 53 -6.17 -3.81 -3.30
CA ASP A 53 -6.56 -4.22 -4.63
C ASP A 53 -7.92 -4.88 -4.58
N TRP A 54 -8.83 -4.48 -5.50
CA TRP A 54 -10.22 -4.87 -5.47
C TRP A 54 -10.74 -5.10 -6.87
N HIS A 55 -10.17 -6.14 -7.51
CA HIS A 55 -10.38 -6.38 -8.92
C HIS A 55 -11.74 -7.03 -9.22
N PRO A 56 -12.41 -6.63 -10.31
CA PRO A 56 -13.50 -7.41 -10.87
C PRO A 56 -12.96 -8.76 -11.39
N ILE A 57 -13.84 -9.77 -11.50
CA ILE A 57 -13.49 -11.11 -11.99
C ILE A 57 -12.86 -11.04 -13.40
N LYS A 58 -13.38 -10.15 -14.25
CA LYS A 58 -12.87 -9.90 -15.60
C LYS A 58 -12.19 -8.55 -15.63
N THR A 59 -10.90 -8.53 -15.86
CA THR A 59 -10.11 -7.31 -16.01
C THR A 59 -8.91 -7.57 -16.91
N ARG A 60 -8.55 -6.58 -17.71
CA ARG A 60 -7.33 -6.58 -18.53
C ARG A 60 -6.03 -6.70 -17.74
N HIS A 61 -6.09 -6.53 -16.45
CA HIS A 61 -4.96 -6.74 -15.54
C HIS A 61 -4.54 -8.22 -15.44
N PHE A 62 -5.48 -9.15 -15.63
CA PHE A 62 -5.24 -10.59 -15.49
C PHE A 62 -4.82 -11.25 -16.79
N LYS A 63 -3.97 -12.29 -16.69
CA LYS A 63 -3.45 -13.07 -17.83
C LYS A 63 -4.55 -13.63 -18.73
N ASP A 64 -5.63 -14.11 -18.14
CA ASP A 64 -6.76 -14.68 -18.86
C ASP A 64 -7.48 -13.66 -19.77
N PHE A 65 -7.23 -12.37 -19.56
CA PHE A 65 -7.79 -11.26 -20.33
C PHE A 65 -6.70 -10.40 -20.99
N GLY A 66 -5.49 -10.96 -21.21
CA GLY A 66 -4.39 -10.30 -21.91
C GLY A 66 -3.44 -9.48 -21.02
N GLY A 67 -3.63 -9.51 -19.73
CA GLY A 67 -2.79 -8.81 -18.75
C GLY A 67 -1.53 -9.57 -18.34
N ARG A 68 -0.85 -9.02 -17.36
CA ARG A 68 0.43 -9.53 -16.89
C ARG A 68 0.31 -10.53 -15.74
N TRP A 69 -0.70 -10.39 -14.90
CA TRP A 69 -0.76 -11.05 -13.60
C TRP A 69 -1.75 -12.21 -13.56
N PRO A 70 -1.53 -13.24 -12.76
CA PRO A 70 -2.58 -14.21 -12.47
C PRO A 70 -3.76 -13.51 -11.78
N ALA A 71 -4.93 -14.11 -11.82
CA ALA A 71 -6.09 -13.60 -11.09
C ALA A 71 -5.79 -13.53 -9.59
N HIS A 72 -5.97 -12.36 -8.97
CA HIS A 72 -5.71 -12.12 -7.56
C HIS A 72 -6.60 -10.98 -7.04
N CYS A 73 -6.76 -10.90 -5.75
CA CYS A 73 -7.53 -9.85 -5.05
C CYS A 73 -8.89 -9.58 -5.71
N ILE A 74 -9.55 -10.65 -6.23
CA ILE A 74 -10.90 -10.54 -6.76
C ILE A 74 -11.82 -10.06 -5.64
N HIS A 75 -12.63 -9.03 -5.90
CA HIS A 75 -13.51 -8.44 -4.91
C HIS A 75 -14.38 -9.51 -4.18
N ASN A 76 -14.56 -9.34 -2.88
CA ASN A 76 -15.26 -10.24 -1.99
C ASN A 76 -14.64 -11.65 -1.81
N SER A 77 -13.52 -11.96 -2.46
CA SER A 77 -12.81 -13.22 -2.24
C SER A 77 -12.02 -13.22 -0.92
N ARG A 78 -11.66 -14.40 -0.44
CA ARG A 78 -10.73 -14.55 0.69
C ARG A 78 -9.36 -13.93 0.38
N GLY A 79 -8.92 -14.02 -0.89
CA GLY A 79 -7.65 -13.47 -1.36
C GLY A 79 -7.58 -11.95 -1.22
N ALA A 80 -8.69 -11.26 -1.49
CA ALA A 80 -8.80 -9.81 -1.37
C ALA A 80 -8.91 -9.33 0.09
N GLN A 81 -9.11 -10.21 1.08
CA GLN A 81 -9.14 -9.81 2.50
C GLN A 81 -7.73 -9.49 3.00
N PHE A 82 -7.63 -8.57 3.95
CA PHE A 82 -6.37 -8.25 4.62
C PHE A 82 -5.83 -9.43 5.41
N HIS A 83 -4.50 -9.45 5.56
CA HIS A 83 -3.82 -10.48 6.34
C HIS A 83 -4.40 -10.57 7.77
N PRO A 84 -4.79 -11.77 8.27
CA PRO A 84 -5.57 -11.93 9.51
C PRO A 84 -4.85 -11.46 10.78
N LYS A 85 -3.51 -11.35 10.74
CA LYS A 85 -2.73 -10.82 11.87
C LYS A 85 -2.54 -9.31 11.82
N LEU A 86 -3.09 -8.61 10.80
CA LEU A 86 -3.04 -7.15 10.72
C LEU A 86 -4.06 -6.54 11.69
N LYS A 87 -3.60 -5.70 12.61
CA LYS A 87 -4.40 -5.16 13.73
C LYS A 87 -5.04 -3.82 13.36
N LEU A 88 -6.04 -3.86 12.48
CA LEU A 88 -6.82 -2.69 12.09
C LEU A 88 -7.90 -2.38 13.14
N SER A 89 -8.17 -1.09 13.36
CA SER A 89 -9.27 -0.62 14.19
C SER A 89 -10.45 -0.15 13.33
N LYS A 90 -11.59 0.15 13.96
CA LYS A 90 -12.79 0.67 13.26
C LYS A 90 -12.57 2.05 12.64
N GLU A 91 -11.61 2.81 13.17
CA GLU A 91 -11.24 4.15 12.68
C GLU A 91 -10.27 4.08 11.49
N THR A 92 -9.83 2.88 11.11
CA THR A 92 -8.97 2.71 9.93
C THR A 92 -9.74 3.04 8.66
N ILE A 93 -9.16 3.91 7.85
CA ILE A 93 -9.75 4.34 6.59
C ILE A 93 -9.33 3.35 5.49
N LEU A 94 -10.31 2.75 4.82
CA LEU A 94 -10.08 1.82 3.73
C LEU A 94 -10.27 2.52 2.39
N VAL A 95 -9.35 2.29 1.48
CA VAL A 95 -9.43 2.76 0.09
C VAL A 95 -9.17 1.58 -0.86
N TYR A 96 -9.86 1.58 -1.99
CA TYR A 96 -9.88 0.47 -2.95
C TYR A 96 -9.38 0.94 -4.29
N LYS A 97 -8.53 0.15 -4.94
CA LYS A 97 -8.02 0.40 -6.29
C LYS A 97 -8.15 -0.85 -7.17
N GLY A 98 -7.86 -0.72 -8.46
CA GLY A 98 -8.00 -1.82 -9.41
C GLY A 98 -9.45 -2.19 -9.74
N MET A 99 -10.40 -1.29 -9.47
CA MET A 99 -11.82 -1.53 -9.72
C MET A 99 -12.21 -1.34 -11.19
N ASP A 100 -11.46 -0.52 -11.94
CA ASP A 100 -11.68 -0.35 -13.40
C ASP A 100 -11.10 -1.55 -14.14
N PRO A 101 -11.92 -2.30 -14.91
CA PRO A 101 -11.45 -3.49 -15.64
C PRO A 101 -10.51 -3.17 -16.81
N GLU A 102 -10.47 -1.92 -17.27
CA GLU A 102 -9.71 -1.50 -18.44
C GLU A 102 -8.37 -0.88 -18.11
N GLN A 103 -8.08 -0.63 -16.83
CA GLN A 103 -6.87 0.07 -16.38
C GLN A 103 -6.10 -0.69 -15.31
N ASP A 104 -4.76 -0.68 -15.44
CA ASP A 104 -3.87 -1.05 -14.34
C ASP A 104 -3.91 0.01 -13.24
N SER A 105 -3.90 -0.43 -11.99
CA SER A 105 -3.98 0.45 -10.84
C SER A 105 -2.95 0.06 -9.77
N TYR A 106 -1.70 0.47 -9.98
CA TYR A 106 -0.65 0.22 -9.00
C TYR A 106 -0.62 1.26 -7.86
N SER A 107 -0.86 2.52 -8.18
CA SER A 107 -0.78 3.60 -7.20
C SER A 107 -2.04 3.73 -6.36
N VAL A 108 -1.87 3.94 -5.04
CA VAL A 108 -2.98 4.27 -4.14
C VAL A 108 -3.63 5.63 -4.50
N PHE A 109 -2.97 6.47 -5.30
CA PHE A 109 -3.58 7.71 -5.79
C PHE A 109 -4.70 7.48 -6.81
N GLN A 110 -4.84 6.25 -7.31
CA GLN A 110 -5.97 5.80 -8.13
C GLN A 110 -7.12 5.21 -7.29
N ALA A 111 -6.93 5.10 -5.96
CA ALA A 111 -7.91 4.51 -5.06
C ALA A 111 -9.00 5.50 -4.64
N GLU A 112 -10.16 4.94 -4.28
CA GLU A 112 -11.30 5.64 -3.73
C GLU A 112 -11.77 4.98 -2.42
N ASP A 113 -12.38 5.74 -1.52
CA ASP A 113 -13.02 5.19 -0.34
C ASP A 113 -14.42 4.62 -0.71
N ARG A 114 -15.12 4.06 0.28
CA ARG A 114 -16.48 3.48 0.07
C ARG A 114 -17.52 4.50 -0.40
N ASN A 115 -17.24 5.79 -0.29
CA ASN A 115 -18.13 6.86 -0.72
C ASN A 115 -17.70 7.45 -2.07
N GLY A 116 -16.77 6.81 -2.79
CA GLY A 116 -16.24 7.27 -4.07
C GLY A 116 -15.30 8.49 -3.95
N ARG A 117 -14.79 8.79 -2.75
CA ARG A 117 -13.84 9.90 -2.58
C ARG A 117 -12.44 9.44 -2.94
N ARG A 118 -11.82 10.13 -3.88
CA ARG A 118 -10.43 9.86 -4.31
C ARG A 118 -9.46 10.03 -3.13
N PHE A 119 -8.44 9.19 -3.08
CA PHE A 119 -7.41 9.21 -2.03
C PHE A 119 -6.76 10.59 -1.87
N SER A 120 -6.49 11.31 -2.97
CA SER A 120 -5.93 12.66 -2.92
C SER A 120 -6.87 13.69 -2.24
N THR A 121 -8.17 13.57 -2.46
CA THR A 121 -9.19 14.39 -1.78
C THR A 121 -9.25 14.05 -0.30
N LEU A 122 -9.19 12.77 0.05
CA LEU A 122 -9.16 12.31 1.42
C LEU A 122 -7.97 12.88 2.20
N LEU A 123 -6.76 12.86 1.61
CA LEU A 123 -5.57 13.46 2.22
C LEU A 123 -5.74 14.96 2.48
N LYS A 124 -6.35 15.69 1.55
CA LYS A 124 -6.65 17.13 1.72
C LYS A 124 -7.64 17.37 2.88
N ILE A 125 -8.73 16.62 2.94
CA ILE A 125 -9.72 16.71 4.03
C ILE A 125 -9.07 16.43 5.38
N LEU A 126 -8.19 15.43 5.46
CA LEU A 126 -7.46 15.07 6.66
C LEU A 126 -6.33 16.06 7.00
N GLY A 127 -5.95 16.95 6.08
CA GLY A 127 -4.85 17.89 6.24
C GLY A 127 -3.49 17.21 6.29
N VAL A 128 -3.32 16.07 5.60
CA VAL A 128 -2.08 15.27 5.60
C VAL A 128 -1.07 15.89 4.63
N ASP A 129 0.14 16.10 5.10
CA ASP A 129 1.29 16.59 4.32
C ASP A 129 2.53 15.66 4.40
N GLU A 130 2.50 14.64 5.27
CA GLU A 130 3.56 13.63 5.38
C GLU A 130 2.97 12.22 5.49
N LEU A 131 3.38 11.34 4.59
CA LEU A 131 2.99 9.92 4.58
C LEU A 131 4.11 9.03 5.10
N TYR A 132 3.75 8.11 5.99
CA TYR A 132 4.57 6.98 6.42
C TYR A 132 4.07 5.75 5.65
N VAL A 133 4.86 5.24 4.72
CA VAL A 133 4.41 4.22 3.75
C VAL A 133 5.07 2.88 4.02
N GLY A 134 4.24 1.86 4.21
CA GLY A 134 4.64 0.45 4.31
C GLY A 134 3.66 -0.45 3.54
N GLY A 135 3.96 -1.73 3.43
CA GLY A 135 3.09 -2.71 2.74
C GLY A 135 3.75 -3.35 1.52
N LEU A 136 2.95 -3.75 0.55
CA LEU A 136 3.32 -4.56 -0.61
C LEU A 136 2.94 -3.88 -1.93
N ALA A 137 3.60 -4.18 -3.03
CA ALA A 137 4.97 -4.66 -3.07
C ALA A 137 5.90 -3.47 -3.30
N THR A 138 7.11 -3.55 -2.71
CA THR A 138 8.12 -2.47 -2.76
C THR A 138 8.36 -1.95 -4.16
N ASP A 139 8.52 -2.85 -5.13
CA ASP A 139 8.86 -2.63 -6.53
C ASP A 139 7.65 -2.32 -7.42
N TYR A 140 6.42 -2.42 -6.88
CA TYR A 140 5.15 -2.10 -7.57
C TYR A 140 4.32 -1.08 -6.80
N CYS A 141 3.24 -1.49 -6.13
CA CYS A 141 2.25 -0.57 -5.56
C CYS A 141 2.84 0.42 -4.56
N VAL A 142 3.81 0.01 -3.74
CA VAL A 142 4.52 0.93 -2.82
C VAL A 142 5.30 1.97 -3.63
N LYS A 143 6.10 1.55 -4.62
CA LYS A 143 6.88 2.46 -5.47
C LYS A 143 5.99 3.48 -6.17
N TYR A 144 4.95 3.04 -6.87
CA TYR A 144 4.06 3.95 -7.60
C TYR A 144 3.33 4.91 -6.66
N SER A 145 2.86 4.43 -5.51
CA SER A 145 2.20 5.28 -4.51
C SER A 145 3.14 6.33 -3.91
N VAL A 146 4.39 5.97 -3.63
CA VAL A 146 5.41 6.90 -3.14
C VAL A 146 5.75 7.95 -4.19
N LYS A 147 5.91 7.56 -5.47
CA LYS A 147 6.17 8.48 -6.57
C LYS A 147 5.06 9.52 -6.72
N ASP A 148 3.81 9.09 -6.71
CA ASP A 148 2.66 9.98 -6.84
C ASP A 148 2.50 10.87 -5.60
N ALA A 149 2.79 10.36 -4.40
CA ALA A 149 2.81 11.17 -3.18
C ALA A 149 3.83 12.32 -3.28
N LEU A 150 5.06 12.00 -3.68
CA LEU A 150 6.12 13.00 -3.86
C LEU A 150 5.77 14.02 -4.96
N LYS A 151 5.26 13.54 -6.11
CA LYS A 151 4.78 14.39 -7.20
C LYS A 151 3.66 15.33 -6.76
N SER A 152 2.83 14.91 -5.80
CA SER A 152 1.75 15.71 -5.21
C SER A 152 2.23 16.67 -4.12
N GLY A 153 3.54 16.79 -3.89
CA GLY A 153 4.13 17.68 -2.90
C GLY A 153 4.13 17.16 -1.45
N LEU A 154 3.75 15.90 -1.24
CA LEU A 154 3.78 15.28 0.09
C LEU A 154 5.21 14.88 0.49
N LYS A 155 5.52 14.97 1.77
CA LYS A 155 6.70 14.33 2.33
C LYS A 155 6.45 12.84 2.53
N VAL A 156 7.45 12.00 2.22
CA VAL A 156 7.31 10.55 2.37
C VAL A 156 8.41 9.98 3.25
N LYS A 157 8.00 9.15 4.22
CA LYS A 157 8.84 8.25 5.02
C LYS A 157 8.57 6.82 4.57
N LEU A 158 9.53 6.20 3.88
CA LEU A 158 9.45 4.80 3.49
C LEU A 158 9.90 3.92 4.66
N LEU A 159 9.04 3.01 5.09
CA LEU A 159 9.24 2.16 6.26
C LEU A 159 9.99 0.88 5.85
N ALA A 160 11.34 0.92 5.85
CA ALA A 160 12.17 -0.16 5.30
C ALA A 160 12.05 -1.51 6.02
N ASP A 161 11.58 -1.54 7.25
CA ASP A 161 11.28 -2.75 8.02
C ASP A 161 9.83 -3.24 7.86
N ALA A 162 9.05 -2.52 7.05
CA ALA A 162 7.62 -2.75 6.85
C ALA A 162 7.22 -2.80 5.36
N ILE A 163 8.16 -3.08 4.48
CA ILE A 163 7.94 -3.30 3.04
C ILE A 163 8.58 -4.61 2.60
N LYS A 164 8.05 -5.21 1.53
CA LYS A 164 8.61 -6.38 0.86
C LYS A 164 8.27 -6.33 -0.63
N GLY A 165 9.22 -6.69 -1.49
CA GLY A 165 9.01 -6.68 -2.93
C GLY A 165 8.79 -8.05 -3.52
N VAL A 166 8.30 -8.07 -4.75
CA VAL A 166 8.12 -9.27 -5.57
C VAL A 166 9.47 -9.76 -6.08
N ASP A 167 10.35 -8.83 -6.48
CA ASP A 167 11.68 -9.12 -7.03
C ASP A 167 11.63 -10.12 -8.20
N LEU A 168 10.80 -9.84 -9.24
CA LEU A 168 10.76 -10.67 -10.45
C LEU A 168 12.14 -10.79 -11.11
N LYS A 169 12.92 -9.72 -11.02
CA LYS A 169 14.35 -9.74 -11.33
C LYS A 169 15.12 -9.45 -10.04
N PRO A 170 16.32 -10.05 -9.89
CA PRO A 170 17.18 -9.74 -8.75
C PRO A 170 17.38 -8.23 -8.58
N LYS A 171 17.20 -7.74 -7.34
CA LYS A 171 17.38 -6.33 -6.95
C LYS A 171 16.28 -5.35 -7.39
N ASP A 172 15.14 -5.80 -7.92
CA ASP A 172 14.04 -4.89 -8.28
C ASP A 172 13.62 -4.03 -7.08
N SER A 173 13.55 -4.61 -5.89
CA SER A 173 13.26 -3.87 -4.65
C SER A 173 14.33 -2.84 -4.31
N GLU A 174 15.62 -3.18 -4.45
CA GLU A 174 16.72 -2.25 -4.19
C GLU A 174 16.68 -1.07 -5.15
N LEU A 175 16.46 -1.35 -6.45
CA LEU A 175 16.31 -0.32 -7.48
C LEU A 175 15.10 0.57 -7.21
N ALA A 176 13.97 -0.02 -6.81
CA ALA A 176 12.78 0.73 -6.45
C ALA A 176 13.01 1.66 -5.24
N ILE A 177 13.70 1.19 -4.21
CA ILE A 177 14.06 2.03 -3.04
C ILE A 177 15.00 3.15 -3.47
N LYS A 178 16.00 2.86 -4.31
CA LYS A 178 16.93 3.87 -4.84
C LYS A 178 16.19 4.94 -5.66
N GLU A 179 15.24 4.53 -6.51
CA GLU A 179 14.40 5.44 -7.28
C GLU A 179 13.57 6.34 -6.35
N MET A 180 12.86 5.75 -5.39
CA MET A 180 12.04 6.50 -4.43
C MET A 180 12.86 7.50 -3.60
N THR A 181 14.05 7.11 -3.16
CA THR A 181 14.95 7.98 -2.39
C THR A 181 15.53 9.10 -3.26
N GLY A 182 15.88 8.82 -4.51
CA GLY A 182 16.31 9.82 -5.48
C GLY A 182 15.25 10.90 -5.74
N LEU A 183 13.97 10.54 -5.65
CA LEU A 183 12.84 11.47 -5.76
C LEU A 183 12.51 12.20 -4.45
N GLY A 184 13.19 11.91 -3.34
CA GLY A 184 13.04 12.62 -2.07
C GLY A 184 12.37 11.85 -0.94
N ALA A 185 12.02 10.57 -1.12
CA ALA A 185 11.55 9.74 -0.01
C ALA A 185 12.67 9.51 1.02
N LYS A 186 12.32 9.60 2.31
CA LYS A 186 13.28 9.33 3.39
C LYS A 186 13.05 7.91 3.94
N VAL A 187 14.06 7.06 3.83
CA VAL A 187 14.01 5.70 4.38
C VAL A 187 14.18 5.74 5.88
N ILE A 188 13.27 5.09 6.59
CA ILE A 188 13.34 4.96 8.06
C ILE A 188 13.02 3.53 8.49
N LYS A 189 13.42 3.18 9.70
CA LYS A 189 13.04 1.95 10.40
C LYS A 189 12.43 2.29 11.76
N PHE A 190 11.62 1.39 12.28
CA PHE A 190 11.05 1.56 13.61
C PHE A 190 12.17 1.66 14.66
N ARG A 191 12.19 2.77 15.42
CA ARG A 191 13.04 2.92 16.59
C ARG A 191 12.15 2.85 17.82
N ARG A 192 12.52 2.01 18.80
CA ARG A 192 11.91 2.11 20.12
C ARG A 192 12.33 3.48 20.71
N ALA A 193 11.34 4.26 21.12
CA ALA A 193 11.58 5.44 21.95
C ALA A 193 11.94 4.98 23.37
#